data_eef307fd368bba412893dd4ba9b4fdcd
#
_entry.id   eef307fd368bba412893dd4ba9b4fdcd
#
_cell.length_a   1.000
_cell.length_b   1.000
_cell.length_c   1.000
_cell.angle_alpha   90.00
_cell.angle_beta   90.00
_cell.angle_gamma   90.00
#
_symmetry.space_group_name_H-M   'P 1'
#
loop_
_entity.id
_entity.type
_entity.pdbx_description
1 polymer ?
#
loop_
_entity_poly.entity_id
_entity_poly.type
_entity_poly.pdbx_seq_one_letter_code
_entity_poly.pdbx_strand_id
1 'polypeptide(L)'
;MNKNESKYFNTARLMDEAFLQLLTKKDYEYIKVKEICLKAGVNRSTFYLHYESVDDLLRESVSYIERSFYEKFGAAGLNRIDMKSAGKEDALLIEPKYLKPYLEFIKENKDVYKLTISKRDLFGSVTAFNKMYGDIFEPALEKFGVSEEDRPYVFAYYMKGVLAIITTWIEFNCVRPIDEITDLIIKHTPRPKGFEKTTGMTEKADENERK
;
A
#
# COMPACT_ATOMS: atom_id res chain seq x y z
N MET A 1 -6.73 -15.81 25.24
CA MET A 1 -6.03 -14.53 25.46
C MET A 1 -6.22 -14.11 26.91
N ASN A 2 -5.12 -13.91 27.65
CA ASN A 2 -5.15 -13.56 29.07
C ASN A 2 -5.67 -12.11 29.24
N LYS A 3 -6.44 -11.82 30.33
CA LYS A 3 -7.01 -10.50 30.59
C LYS A 3 -5.95 -9.37 30.65
N ASN A 4 -4.71 -9.68 31.04
CA ASN A 4 -3.60 -8.75 31.06
C ASN A 4 -3.04 -8.45 29.66
N GLU A 5 -2.97 -9.44 28.78
CA GLU A 5 -2.60 -9.27 27.36
C GLU A 5 -3.62 -8.40 26.63
N SER A 6 -4.91 -8.64 26.84
CA SER A 6 -5.99 -7.84 26.27
C SER A 6 -5.90 -6.37 26.70
N LYS A 7 -5.55 -6.12 27.98
CA LYS A 7 -5.39 -4.74 28.50
C LYS A 7 -4.17 -4.05 27.91
N TYR A 8 -3.07 -4.78 27.75
CA TYR A 8 -1.83 -4.27 27.14
C TYR A 8 -2.11 -3.83 25.69
N PHE A 9 -2.67 -4.71 24.86
CA PHE A 9 -3.00 -4.38 23.47
C PHE A 9 -4.01 -3.24 23.32
N ASN A 10 -5.03 -3.19 24.18
CA ASN A 10 -5.98 -2.07 24.17
C ASN A 10 -5.30 -0.74 24.50
N THR A 11 -4.35 -0.73 25.43
CA THR A 11 -3.60 0.48 25.79
C THR A 11 -2.70 0.96 24.66
N ALA A 12 -2.01 0.03 24.00
CA ALA A 12 -1.20 0.33 22.81
C ALA A 12 -2.08 0.97 21.71
N ARG A 13 -3.22 0.36 21.39
CA ARG A 13 -4.16 0.87 20.38
C ARG A 13 -4.66 2.29 20.70
N LEU A 14 -4.97 2.59 21.96
CA LEU A 14 -5.37 3.94 22.37
C LEU A 14 -4.26 4.98 22.13
N MET A 15 -3.00 4.61 22.37
CA MET A 15 -1.86 5.48 22.10
C MET A 15 -1.60 5.66 20.61
N ASP A 16 -1.73 4.61 19.80
CA ASP A 16 -1.66 4.67 18.34
C ASP A 16 -2.73 5.61 17.78
N GLU A 17 -4.00 5.42 18.17
CA GLU A 17 -5.11 6.26 17.73
C GLU A 17 -4.90 7.74 18.13
N ALA A 18 -4.44 7.98 19.36
CA ALA A 18 -4.14 9.33 19.83
C ALA A 18 -3.03 9.98 19.04
N PHE A 19 -1.98 9.24 18.73
CA PHE A 19 -0.85 9.69 17.93
C PHE A 19 -1.26 10.02 16.49
N LEU A 20 -1.98 9.12 15.82
CA LEU A 20 -2.48 9.35 14.45
C LEU A 20 -3.39 10.60 14.39
N GLN A 21 -4.27 10.80 15.39
CA GLN A 21 -5.08 12.00 15.47
C GLN A 21 -4.29 13.29 15.76
N LEU A 22 -3.12 13.21 16.39
CA LEU A 22 -2.24 14.37 16.55
C LEU A 22 -1.51 14.69 15.24
N LEU A 23 -1.10 13.68 14.47
CA LEU A 23 -0.47 13.84 13.16
C LEU A 23 -1.35 14.57 12.15
N THR A 24 -2.67 14.45 12.23
CA THR A 24 -3.58 15.21 11.37
C THR A 24 -3.65 16.70 11.70
N LYS A 25 -3.13 17.13 12.87
CA LYS A 25 -3.29 18.49 13.41
C LYS A 25 -1.98 19.27 13.44
N LYS A 26 -0.85 18.60 13.48
CA LYS A 26 0.47 19.23 13.58
C LYS A 26 1.58 18.30 13.09
N ASP A 27 2.70 18.92 12.75
CA ASP A 27 3.89 18.20 12.29
C ASP A 27 4.45 17.30 13.39
N TYR A 28 5.00 16.18 12.98
CA TYR A 28 5.54 15.13 13.83
C TYR A 28 6.52 15.63 14.89
N GLU A 29 7.44 16.53 14.50
CA GLU A 29 8.50 17.08 15.39
C GLU A 29 7.95 17.80 16.63
N TYR A 30 6.71 18.27 16.54
CA TYR A 30 6.05 18.97 17.66
C TYR A 30 5.18 18.04 18.52
N ILE A 31 5.03 16.77 18.17
CA ILE A 31 4.26 15.81 18.96
C ILE A 31 5.10 15.35 20.15
N LYS A 32 4.56 15.53 21.37
CA LYS A 32 5.23 15.15 22.61
C LYS A 32 4.50 13.99 23.30
N VAL A 33 5.24 13.12 23.97
CA VAL A 33 4.70 12.02 24.79
C VAL A 33 3.58 12.47 25.72
N LYS A 34 3.71 13.67 26.32
CA LYS A 34 2.68 14.23 27.22
C LYS A 34 1.32 14.38 26.51
N GLU A 35 1.32 14.79 25.27
CA GLU A 35 0.08 15.03 24.51
C GLU A 35 -0.57 13.72 24.05
N ILE A 36 0.28 12.76 23.64
CA ILE A 36 -0.19 11.40 23.31
C ILE A 36 -0.85 10.79 24.55
N CYS A 37 -0.18 10.82 25.70
CA CYS A 37 -0.71 10.31 26.96
C CYS A 37 -2.03 10.96 27.37
N LEU A 38 -2.09 12.31 27.30
CA LEU A 38 -3.29 13.06 27.63
C LEU A 38 -4.48 12.66 26.73
N LYS A 39 -4.20 12.53 25.43
CA LYS A 39 -5.23 12.20 24.44
C LYS A 39 -5.66 10.73 24.51
N ALA A 40 -4.74 9.83 24.81
CA ALA A 40 -5.00 8.40 25.00
C ALA A 40 -5.64 8.06 26.38
N GLY A 41 -5.67 9.03 27.32
CA GLY A 41 -6.16 8.78 28.67
C GLY A 41 -5.21 7.90 29.51
N VAL A 42 -3.91 7.92 29.22
CA VAL A 42 -2.89 7.14 29.94
C VAL A 42 -1.85 8.04 30.61
N ASN A 43 -1.11 7.51 31.58
CA ASN A 43 0.02 8.25 32.17
C ASN A 43 1.32 7.99 31.42
N ARG A 44 2.35 8.81 31.68
CA ARG A 44 3.66 8.69 31.02
C ARG A 44 4.38 7.37 31.34
N SER A 45 4.23 6.84 32.54
CA SER A 45 4.82 5.54 32.88
C SER A 45 4.20 4.42 32.07
N THR A 46 2.89 4.50 31.78
CA THR A 46 2.21 3.56 30.89
C THR A 46 2.77 3.66 29.46
N PHE A 47 3.02 4.88 28.96
CA PHE A 47 3.63 5.05 27.64
C PHE A 47 4.99 4.33 27.59
N TYR A 48 5.87 4.57 28.57
CA TYR A 48 7.21 3.96 28.58
C TYR A 48 7.25 2.46 28.89
N LEU A 49 6.12 1.85 29.27
CA LEU A 49 5.97 0.38 29.30
C LEU A 49 5.74 -0.22 27.90
N HIS A 50 5.29 0.58 26.94
CA HIS A 50 4.99 0.14 25.57
C HIS A 50 6.04 0.61 24.57
N TYR A 51 6.53 1.85 24.71
CA TYR A 51 7.36 2.52 23.73
C TYR A 51 8.52 3.27 24.40
N GLU A 52 9.70 3.15 23.84
CA GLU A 52 10.88 3.89 24.32
C GLU A 52 10.82 5.37 23.93
N SER A 53 10.21 5.67 22.78
CA SER A 53 10.12 7.02 22.21
C SER A 53 8.89 7.19 21.31
N VAL A 54 8.66 8.42 20.83
CA VAL A 54 7.64 8.69 19.80
C VAL A 54 8.02 8.04 18.46
N ASP A 55 9.33 7.92 18.16
CA ASP A 55 9.79 7.20 16.95
C ASP A 55 9.45 5.70 17.01
N ASP A 56 9.51 5.11 18.21
CA ASP A 56 9.15 3.72 18.44
C ASP A 56 7.64 3.49 18.24
N LEU A 57 6.82 4.36 18.84
CA LEU A 57 5.37 4.39 18.60
C LEU A 57 5.05 4.56 17.10
N LEU A 58 5.75 5.46 16.40
CA LEU A 58 5.56 5.66 14.97
C LEU A 58 5.85 4.39 14.16
N ARG A 59 6.94 3.67 14.47
CA ARG A 59 7.27 2.38 13.81
C ARG A 59 6.16 1.35 14.01
N GLU A 60 5.64 1.25 15.22
CA GLU A 60 4.53 0.33 15.54
C GLU A 60 3.25 0.73 14.80
N SER A 61 2.92 2.03 14.79
CA SER A 61 1.74 2.55 14.07
C SER A 61 1.82 2.27 12.57
N VAL A 62 2.99 2.41 11.95
CA VAL A 62 3.21 2.04 10.54
C VAL A 62 3.04 0.55 10.33
N SER A 63 3.63 -0.29 11.18
CA SER A 63 3.48 -1.74 11.11
C SER A 63 2.02 -2.18 11.30
N TYR A 64 1.25 -1.47 12.12
CA TYR A 64 -0.18 -1.70 12.28
C TYR A 64 -0.95 -1.35 11.01
N ILE A 65 -0.66 -0.21 10.40
CA ILE A 65 -1.28 0.22 9.14
C ILE A 65 -0.97 -0.78 8.03
N GLU A 66 0.28 -1.22 7.91
CA GLU A 66 0.67 -2.24 6.94
C GLU A 66 -0.08 -3.55 7.15
N ARG A 67 -0.19 -4.04 8.38
CA ARG A 67 -0.99 -5.24 8.69
C ARG A 67 -2.46 -5.05 8.33
N SER A 68 -3.05 -3.92 8.72
CA SER A 68 -4.45 -3.59 8.39
C SER A 68 -4.69 -3.54 6.89
N PHE A 69 -3.70 -3.07 6.15
CA PHE A 69 -3.70 -3.11 4.69
C PHE A 69 -3.73 -4.56 4.19
N TYR A 70 -2.80 -5.42 4.64
CA TYR A 70 -2.75 -6.82 4.24
C TYR A 70 -4.03 -7.58 4.61
N GLU A 71 -4.62 -7.30 5.78
CA GLU A 71 -5.88 -7.90 6.20
C GLU A 71 -7.06 -7.46 5.32
N LYS A 72 -7.20 -6.17 5.06
CA LYS A 72 -8.23 -5.63 4.16
C LYS A 72 -8.07 -6.15 2.73
N PHE A 73 -6.86 -6.13 2.20
CA PHE A 73 -6.56 -6.63 0.85
C PHE A 73 -6.64 -8.15 0.77
N GLY A 74 -6.21 -8.85 1.79
CA GLY A 74 -6.39 -10.29 1.90
C GLY A 74 -7.86 -10.68 1.91
N ALA A 75 -8.70 -9.95 2.64
CA ALA A 75 -10.15 -10.13 2.65
C ALA A 75 -10.81 -9.71 1.33
N ALA A 76 -10.26 -8.70 0.62
CA ALA A 76 -10.78 -8.20 -0.66
C ALA A 76 -10.43 -9.09 -1.87
N GLY A 77 -9.61 -10.13 -1.69
CA GLY A 77 -9.39 -11.13 -2.74
C GLY A 77 -7.97 -11.30 -3.24
N LEU A 78 -6.97 -10.48 -2.86
CA LEU A 78 -5.59 -10.74 -3.25
C LEU A 78 -5.05 -12.07 -2.66
N ASN A 79 -5.40 -12.40 -1.43
CA ASN A 79 -5.09 -13.71 -0.83
C ASN A 79 -5.93 -14.87 -1.40
N ARG A 80 -6.98 -14.56 -2.19
CA ARG A 80 -7.82 -15.57 -2.87
C ARG A 80 -7.40 -15.78 -4.32
N ILE A 81 -6.55 -14.91 -4.85
CA ILE A 81 -5.96 -15.12 -6.17
C ILE A 81 -4.83 -16.12 -5.94
N ASP A 82 -5.11 -17.38 -6.19
CA ASP A 82 -4.03 -18.34 -6.39
C ASP A 82 -3.30 -17.92 -7.67
N MET A 83 -2.23 -17.14 -7.49
CA MET A 83 -1.43 -16.60 -8.60
C MET A 83 -0.86 -17.71 -9.48
N LYS A 84 -0.81 -18.95 -8.99
CA LYS A 84 -0.40 -20.12 -9.80
C LYS A 84 -1.48 -20.55 -10.76
N SER A 85 -2.76 -20.49 -10.35
CA SER A 85 -3.92 -20.88 -11.16
C SER A 85 -4.62 -19.71 -11.87
N ALA A 86 -4.40 -18.45 -11.43
CA ALA A 86 -4.99 -17.24 -11.99
C ALA A 86 -4.66 -17.07 -13.49
N GLY A 87 -5.56 -16.53 -14.27
CA GLY A 87 -5.31 -16.12 -15.66
C GLY A 87 -4.27 -14.98 -15.75
N LYS A 88 -3.71 -14.77 -16.94
CA LYS A 88 -2.80 -13.62 -17.17
C LYS A 88 -3.48 -12.28 -16.84
N GLU A 89 -4.77 -12.17 -17.03
CA GLU A 89 -5.54 -10.95 -16.74
C GLU A 89 -5.62 -10.68 -15.24
N ASP A 90 -5.79 -11.73 -14.42
CA ASP A 90 -5.85 -11.59 -12.96
C ASP A 90 -4.48 -11.37 -12.32
N ALA A 91 -3.40 -11.75 -13.01
CA ALA A 91 -2.03 -11.50 -12.57
C ALA A 91 -1.59 -10.04 -12.75
N LEU A 92 -2.38 -9.21 -13.46
CA LEU A 92 -2.15 -7.78 -13.60
C LEU A 92 -2.76 -7.02 -12.41
N LEU A 93 -1.98 -6.88 -11.35
CA LEU A 93 -2.35 -6.15 -10.14
C LEU A 93 -2.50 -4.63 -10.32
N ILE A 94 -2.25 -4.13 -11.54
CA ILE A 94 -2.42 -2.72 -11.94
C ILE A 94 -3.80 -2.44 -12.57
N GLU A 95 -4.81 -3.23 -12.24
CA GLU A 95 -6.19 -2.98 -12.67
C GLU A 95 -6.95 -2.11 -11.66
N PRO A 96 -8.01 -1.37 -12.10
CA PRO A 96 -8.80 -0.51 -11.22
C PRO A 96 -9.34 -1.24 -9.99
N LYS A 97 -9.74 -2.51 -10.14
CA LYS A 97 -10.29 -3.33 -9.04
C LYS A 97 -9.31 -3.55 -7.88
N TYR A 98 -7.98 -3.49 -8.16
CA TYR A 98 -6.93 -3.63 -7.15
C TYR A 98 -6.36 -2.27 -6.72
N LEU A 99 -6.17 -1.35 -7.68
CA LEU A 99 -5.56 -0.06 -7.42
C LEU A 99 -6.45 0.87 -6.60
N LYS A 100 -7.76 0.94 -6.90
CA LYS A 100 -8.66 1.87 -6.20
C LYS A 100 -8.73 1.63 -4.71
N PRO A 101 -9.00 0.41 -4.20
CA PRO A 101 -9.01 0.16 -2.77
C PRO A 101 -7.65 0.47 -2.10
N TYR A 102 -6.55 0.23 -2.81
CA TYR A 102 -5.20 0.57 -2.33
C TYR A 102 -5.00 2.08 -2.21
N LEU A 103 -5.38 2.84 -3.23
CA LEU A 103 -5.28 4.29 -3.22
C LEU A 103 -6.24 4.93 -2.19
N GLU A 104 -7.43 4.36 -1.99
CA GLU A 104 -8.35 4.75 -0.92
C GLU A 104 -7.70 4.58 0.45
N PHE A 105 -7.12 3.42 0.70
CA PHE A 105 -6.43 3.14 1.96
C PHE A 105 -5.24 4.09 2.20
N ILE A 106 -4.43 4.36 1.17
CA ILE A 106 -3.33 5.34 1.25
C ILE A 106 -3.87 6.73 1.57
N LYS A 107 -4.94 7.15 0.90
CA LYS A 107 -5.56 8.48 1.12
C LYS A 107 -6.10 8.63 2.53
N GLU A 108 -6.74 7.59 3.08
CA GLU A 108 -7.21 7.56 4.47
C GLU A 108 -6.06 7.70 5.48
N ASN A 109 -4.88 7.16 5.17
CA ASN A 109 -3.71 7.15 6.03
C ASN A 109 -2.57 8.06 5.53
N LYS A 110 -2.89 9.07 4.69
CA LYS A 110 -1.90 9.89 3.96
C LYS A 110 -0.86 10.55 4.86
N ASP A 111 -1.25 11.00 6.06
CA ASP A 111 -0.35 11.72 6.97
C ASP A 111 0.75 10.80 7.49
N VAL A 112 0.43 9.54 7.74
CA VAL A 112 1.43 8.52 8.12
C VAL A 112 2.32 8.19 6.94
N TYR A 113 1.74 7.95 5.75
CA TYR A 113 2.53 7.69 4.55
C TYR A 113 3.46 8.85 4.18
N LYS A 114 2.99 10.10 4.31
CA LYS A 114 3.80 11.31 4.11
C LYS A 114 5.01 11.34 5.05
N LEU A 115 4.78 10.95 6.30
CA LEU A 115 5.85 10.87 7.29
C LEU A 115 6.85 9.75 6.97
N THR A 116 6.39 8.56 6.55
CA THR A 116 7.29 7.46 6.16
C THR A 116 8.15 7.83 4.94
N ILE A 117 7.62 8.61 4.01
CA ILE A 117 8.37 9.11 2.85
C ILE A 117 9.46 10.09 3.29
N SER A 118 9.14 11.00 4.21
CA SER A 118 10.09 12.02 4.69
C SER A 118 11.18 11.44 5.62
N LYS A 119 10.89 10.35 6.32
CA LYS A 119 11.78 9.72 7.32
C LYS A 119 12.20 8.30 6.88
N ARG A 120 12.68 8.15 5.65
CA ARG A 120 13.07 6.85 5.06
C ARG A 120 14.02 6.03 5.94
N ASP A 121 14.90 6.69 6.69
CA ASP A 121 15.89 6.03 7.54
C ASP A 121 15.27 5.32 8.77
N LEU A 122 14.06 5.73 9.18
CA LEU A 122 13.33 5.10 10.28
C LEU A 122 12.51 3.89 9.83
N PHE A 123 12.16 3.82 8.56
CA PHE A 123 11.30 2.80 7.99
C PHE A 123 12.06 1.96 6.98
N GLY A 124 12.71 0.92 7.46
CA GLY A 124 13.26 -0.12 6.60
C GLY A 124 12.13 -0.86 5.87
N SER A 125 11.67 -0.33 4.76
CA SER A 125 10.57 -0.87 3.93
C SER A 125 10.84 -2.23 3.29
N VAL A 126 11.94 -2.90 3.67
CA VAL A 126 12.44 -4.09 2.98
C VAL A 126 11.56 -5.32 3.22
N THR A 127 10.96 -5.45 4.43
CA THR A 127 10.28 -6.71 4.80
C THR A 127 8.92 -6.87 4.12
N ALA A 128 8.08 -5.82 4.13
CA ALA A 128 6.77 -5.84 3.47
C ALA A 128 6.92 -5.96 1.95
N PHE A 129 7.90 -5.26 1.40
CA PHE A 129 8.22 -5.29 -0.03
C PHE A 129 8.70 -6.68 -0.49
N ASN A 130 9.60 -7.32 0.27
CA ASN A 130 10.10 -8.66 -0.04
C ASN A 130 9.01 -9.73 0.07
N LYS A 131 8.12 -9.61 1.06
CA LYS A 131 6.98 -10.51 1.20
C LYS A 131 6.02 -10.37 0.03
N MET A 132 5.69 -9.14 -0.36
CA MET A 132 4.82 -8.88 -1.51
C MET A 132 5.46 -9.37 -2.82
N TYR A 133 6.79 -9.25 -2.97
CA TYR A 133 7.51 -9.81 -4.11
C TYR A 133 7.32 -11.31 -4.22
N GLY A 134 7.66 -12.08 -3.17
CA GLY A 134 7.60 -13.54 -3.21
C GLY A 134 6.19 -14.10 -3.34
N ASP A 135 5.23 -13.52 -2.59
CA ASP A 135 3.87 -14.06 -2.53
C ASP A 135 3.01 -13.71 -3.77
N ILE A 136 3.29 -12.58 -4.40
CA ILE A 136 2.39 -12.01 -5.43
C ILE A 136 3.09 -11.79 -6.76
N PHE A 137 4.21 -11.07 -6.77
CA PHE A 137 4.80 -10.59 -8.03
C PHE A 137 5.65 -11.65 -8.73
N GLU A 138 6.40 -12.45 -8.00
CA GLU A 138 7.24 -13.48 -8.60
C GLU A 138 6.43 -14.51 -9.40
N PRO A 139 5.33 -15.08 -8.88
CA PRO A 139 4.47 -15.97 -9.66
C PRO A 139 3.81 -15.27 -10.86
N ALA A 140 3.49 -13.97 -10.74
CA ALA A 140 2.94 -13.21 -11.85
C ALA A 140 3.96 -13.02 -12.96
N LEU A 141 5.19 -12.62 -12.64
CA LEU A 141 6.28 -12.43 -13.61
C LEU A 141 6.64 -13.75 -14.34
N GLU A 142 6.60 -14.88 -13.62
CA GLU A 142 6.76 -16.20 -14.22
C GLU A 142 5.72 -16.49 -15.30
N LYS A 143 4.44 -16.19 -15.03
CA LYS A 143 3.36 -16.34 -16.02
C LYS A 143 3.53 -15.49 -17.26
N PHE A 144 4.16 -14.32 -17.11
CA PHE A 144 4.49 -13.45 -18.24
C PHE A 144 5.78 -13.87 -18.96
N GLY A 145 6.40 -14.99 -18.56
CA GLY A 145 7.59 -15.53 -19.21
C GLY A 145 8.85 -14.73 -18.94
N VAL A 146 8.87 -13.97 -17.84
CA VAL A 146 10.09 -13.27 -17.39
C VAL A 146 11.05 -14.30 -16.82
N SER A 147 12.31 -14.30 -17.31
CA SER A 147 13.34 -15.21 -16.82
C SER A 147 13.59 -15.00 -15.32
N GLU A 148 13.96 -16.06 -14.60
CA GLU A 148 14.20 -15.99 -13.16
C GLU A 148 15.25 -14.92 -12.82
N GLU A 149 16.30 -14.82 -13.61
CA GLU A 149 17.38 -13.84 -13.45
C GLU A 149 16.89 -12.38 -13.63
N ASP A 150 15.92 -12.14 -14.51
CA ASP A 150 15.38 -10.81 -14.81
C ASP A 150 14.28 -10.36 -13.85
N ARG A 151 13.59 -11.28 -13.18
CA ARG A 151 12.43 -10.99 -12.32
C ARG A 151 12.69 -9.91 -11.28
N PRO A 152 13.80 -9.91 -10.53
CA PRO A 152 14.06 -8.86 -9.54
C PRO A 152 14.20 -7.46 -10.16
N TYR A 153 14.80 -7.36 -11.33
CA TYR A 153 14.99 -6.09 -12.03
C TYR A 153 13.68 -5.57 -12.61
N VAL A 154 12.92 -6.44 -13.25
CA VAL A 154 11.61 -6.12 -13.82
C VAL A 154 10.64 -5.68 -12.70
N PHE A 155 10.59 -6.41 -11.59
CA PHE A 155 9.81 -6.04 -10.43
C PHE A 155 10.20 -4.67 -9.88
N ALA A 156 11.50 -4.43 -9.67
CA ALA A 156 11.99 -3.15 -9.15
C ALA A 156 11.61 -1.98 -10.07
N TYR A 157 11.66 -2.16 -11.38
CA TYR A 157 11.26 -1.17 -12.36
C TYR A 157 9.78 -0.81 -12.24
N TYR A 158 8.89 -1.81 -12.25
CA TYR A 158 7.45 -1.59 -12.13
C TYR A 158 7.06 -0.96 -10.80
N MET A 159 7.58 -1.50 -9.71
CA MET A 159 7.24 -1.02 -8.36
C MET A 159 7.74 0.40 -8.12
N LYS A 160 8.97 0.73 -8.54
CA LYS A 160 9.49 2.09 -8.41
C LYS A 160 8.68 3.09 -9.24
N GLY A 161 8.22 2.72 -10.43
CA GLY A 161 7.36 3.56 -11.25
C GLY A 161 6.01 3.85 -10.60
N VAL A 162 5.32 2.80 -10.15
CA VAL A 162 4.03 2.93 -9.44
C VAL A 162 4.19 3.72 -8.15
N LEU A 163 5.20 3.38 -7.34
CA LEU A 163 5.48 4.07 -6.08
C LEU A 163 5.85 5.54 -6.30
N ALA A 164 6.55 5.89 -7.38
CA ALA A 164 6.86 7.29 -7.70
C ALA A 164 5.58 8.10 -7.93
N ILE A 165 4.62 7.57 -8.69
CA ILE A 165 3.32 8.23 -8.92
C ILE A 165 2.57 8.41 -7.59
N ILE A 166 2.49 7.35 -6.77
CA ILE A 166 1.78 7.37 -5.49
C ILE A 166 2.46 8.33 -4.50
N THR A 167 3.80 8.31 -4.41
CA THR A 167 4.58 9.20 -3.54
C THR A 167 4.32 10.66 -3.90
N THR A 168 4.40 10.98 -5.20
CA THR A 168 4.10 12.33 -5.69
C THR A 168 2.66 12.74 -5.34
N TRP A 169 1.69 11.84 -5.51
CA TRP A 169 0.31 12.13 -5.14
C TRP A 169 0.14 12.40 -3.63
N ILE A 170 0.83 11.67 -2.77
CA ILE A 170 0.85 11.90 -1.32
C ILE A 170 1.50 13.26 -0.99
N GLU A 171 2.63 13.59 -1.63
CA GLU A 171 3.32 14.89 -1.47
C GLU A 171 2.40 16.06 -1.84
N PHE A 172 1.55 15.90 -2.85
CA PHE A 172 0.50 16.84 -3.21
C PHE A 172 -0.82 16.65 -2.42
N ASN A 173 -0.76 16.07 -1.20
CA ASN A 173 -1.89 15.89 -0.28
C ASN A 173 -3.08 15.10 -0.87
N CYS A 174 -2.85 14.22 -1.80
CA CYS A 174 -3.88 13.40 -2.46
C CYS A 174 -5.02 14.25 -3.06
N VAL A 175 -4.72 15.42 -3.61
CA VAL A 175 -5.71 16.37 -4.15
C VAL A 175 -6.38 15.81 -5.41
N ARG A 176 -5.61 15.15 -6.29
CA ARG A 176 -6.19 14.55 -7.50
C ARG A 176 -7.13 13.39 -7.13
N PRO A 177 -8.25 13.24 -7.85
CA PRO A 177 -9.17 12.11 -7.68
C PRO A 177 -8.47 10.76 -7.83
N ILE A 178 -8.93 9.76 -7.08
CA ILE A 178 -8.39 8.39 -7.12
C ILE A 178 -8.50 7.80 -8.54
N ASP A 179 -9.60 8.08 -9.23
CA ASP A 179 -9.80 7.61 -10.61
C ASP A 179 -8.72 8.13 -11.56
N GLU A 180 -8.37 9.41 -11.45
CA GLU A 180 -7.31 10.00 -12.27
C GLU A 180 -5.92 9.41 -11.97
N ILE A 181 -5.62 9.13 -10.71
CA ILE A 181 -4.36 8.49 -10.32
C ILE A 181 -4.33 7.04 -10.78
N THR A 182 -5.46 6.33 -10.67
CA THR A 182 -5.62 4.96 -11.19
C THR A 182 -5.33 4.92 -12.69
N ASP A 183 -5.97 5.80 -13.46
CA ASP A 183 -5.78 5.89 -14.92
C ASP A 183 -4.33 6.26 -15.27
N LEU A 184 -3.72 7.18 -14.51
CA LEU A 184 -2.32 7.57 -14.69
C LEU A 184 -1.37 6.38 -14.49
N ILE A 185 -1.57 5.60 -13.42
CA ILE A 185 -0.78 4.40 -13.16
C ILE A 185 -0.94 3.40 -14.30
N ILE A 186 -2.18 3.09 -14.68
CA ILE A 186 -2.48 2.12 -15.75
C ILE A 186 -1.88 2.55 -17.09
N LYS A 187 -2.00 3.83 -17.42
CA LYS A 187 -1.52 4.40 -18.68
C LYS A 187 0.01 4.35 -18.80
N HIS A 188 0.72 4.61 -17.69
CA HIS A 188 2.18 4.76 -17.69
C HIS A 188 2.93 3.53 -17.16
N THR A 189 2.22 2.48 -16.73
CA THR A 189 2.85 1.21 -16.39
C THR A 189 2.80 0.28 -17.62
N PRO A 190 3.95 0.03 -18.28
CA PRO A 190 3.97 -0.83 -19.45
C PRO A 190 3.45 -2.23 -19.09
N ARG A 191 2.68 -2.83 -19.98
CA ARG A 191 2.24 -4.22 -19.79
C ARG A 191 3.36 -5.16 -20.22
N PRO A 192 3.56 -6.29 -19.52
CA PRO A 192 4.52 -7.29 -19.95
C PRO A 192 4.21 -7.77 -21.38
N LYS A 193 5.25 -8.06 -22.18
CA LYS A 193 5.08 -8.61 -23.52
C LYS A 193 4.23 -9.88 -23.45
N GLY A 194 3.27 -10.02 -24.38
CA GLY A 194 2.32 -11.15 -24.40
C GLY A 194 0.98 -10.87 -23.71
N PHE A 195 0.76 -9.66 -23.23
CA PHE A 195 -0.54 -9.16 -22.82
C PHE A 195 -1.17 -8.30 -23.94
N GLU A 196 -1.62 -8.94 -24.98
CA GLU A 196 -2.56 -8.30 -25.93
C GLU A 196 -3.97 -8.51 -25.40
N LYS A 197 -4.66 -7.41 -25.04
CA LYS A 197 -6.11 -7.48 -24.89
C LYS A 197 -6.66 -8.00 -26.23
N THR A 198 -7.35 -9.11 -26.20
CA THR A 198 -8.27 -9.46 -27.27
C THR A 198 -9.38 -8.41 -27.23
N THR A 199 -9.10 -7.23 -27.76
CA THR A 199 -10.11 -6.21 -27.99
C THR A 199 -10.96 -6.78 -29.11
N GLY A 200 -12.16 -7.29 -28.77
CA GLY A 200 -13.19 -7.60 -29.74
C GLY A 200 -13.68 -6.32 -30.42
N MET A 201 -12.85 -5.76 -31.27
CA MET A 201 -13.31 -4.89 -32.35
C MET A 201 -13.71 -5.79 -33.49
N THR A 202 -15.00 -6.08 -33.55
CA THR A 202 -15.66 -6.41 -34.82
C THR A 202 -15.39 -5.24 -35.75
N GLU A 203 -14.35 -5.34 -36.57
CA GLU A 203 -14.29 -4.63 -37.84
C GLU A 203 -15.49 -5.16 -38.67
N LYS A 204 -16.56 -4.38 -38.65
CA LYS A 204 -17.54 -4.46 -39.77
C LYS A 204 -16.81 -3.93 -40.97
N ALA A 205 -16.36 -4.86 -41.81
CA ALA A 205 -15.94 -4.56 -43.17
C ALA A 205 -17.08 -3.84 -43.85
N ASP A 206 -16.88 -2.59 -44.22
CA ASP A 206 -17.62 -1.88 -45.25
C ASP A 206 -17.24 -2.52 -46.62
N GLU A 207 -17.93 -3.58 -46.95
CA GLU A 207 -18.08 -4.06 -48.32
C GLU A 207 -19.40 -3.51 -48.86
N ASN A 208 -19.39 -2.28 -49.33
CA ASN A 208 -20.41 -1.88 -50.33
C ASN A 208 -20.07 -0.51 -50.93
N GLU A 209 -19.20 -0.50 -51.92
CA GLU A 209 -19.28 0.49 -53.00
C GLU A 209 -18.40 0.05 -54.17
N ARG A 210 -18.93 -0.83 -54.98
CA ARG A 210 -18.64 -0.91 -56.43
C ARG A 210 -19.77 -1.69 -57.14
N LYS A 211 -20.79 -0.97 -57.50
CA LYS A 211 -21.51 -1.21 -58.78
C LYS A 211 -22.12 0.11 -59.24
#